data_f65b84f9b4747aeee956714c3ec01162
#
_entry.id   f65b84f9b4747aeee956714c3ec01162
#
_cell.length_a   1.000
_cell.length_b   1.000
_cell.length_c   1.000
_cell.angle_alpha   90.00
_cell.angle_beta   90.00
_cell.angle_gamma   90.00
#
_symmetry.space_group_name_H-M   'P 1'
#
loop_
_entity.id
_entity.type
_entity.pdbx_description
1 polymer ?
#
loop_
_entity_poly.entity_id
_entity_poly.type
_entity_poly.pdbx_seq_one_letter_code
_entity_poly.pdbx_strand_id
1 'polypeptide(L)'
;MARVGLPRLAPPTDAALRRALASTAGARLTYDAVGCSLGRARSDDLVEHTWTAVVSGGSDRFERAVEALRSWQVHRGAGLRVVADGPTEVGREVALGVPLLVAQVVAVCRVVAVVDHDDAWGFAYGTLPLHPERGEESFVVSRVRHDVRFTIRAVTPPSWRRPFSALGARRYLRALQRAVDR
;
A
#
# COMPACT_ATOMS: atom_id res chain seq x y z
N MET A 1 21.01 15.17 -30.94
CA MET A 1 21.49 14.70 -29.63
C MET A 1 20.55 13.62 -29.11
N ALA A 2 20.95 12.36 -29.17
CA ALA A 2 20.15 11.23 -28.66
C ALA A 2 20.15 11.27 -27.13
N ARG A 3 18.95 11.28 -26.52
CA ARG A 3 18.79 11.11 -25.07
C ARG A 3 19.16 9.65 -24.73
N VAL A 4 20.31 9.44 -24.14
CA VAL A 4 20.68 8.16 -23.54
C VAL A 4 19.78 7.98 -22.32
N GLY A 5 18.70 7.21 -22.50
CA GLY A 5 17.86 6.80 -21.37
C GLY A 5 18.65 5.82 -20.50
N LEU A 6 18.83 6.15 -19.23
CA LEU A 6 19.39 5.21 -18.24
C LEU A 6 18.55 3.90 -18.27
N PRO A 7 19.20 2.72 -18.30
CA PRO A 7 18.47 1.46 -18.29
C PRO A 7 17.66 1.35 -16.99
N ARG A 8 16.34 1.27 -17.12
CA ARG A 8 15.47 0.93 -15.99
C ARG A 8 15.70 -0.52 -15.63
N LEU A 9 16.12 -0.79 -14.41
CA LEU A 9 16.17 -2.16 -13.92
C LEU A 9 14.76 -2.76 -13.95
N ALA A 10 14.65 -3.99 -14.44
CA ALA A 10 13.38 -4.73 -14.42
C ALA A 10 12.92 -4.92 -12.96
N PRO A 11 11.60 -4.87 -12.67
CA PRO A 11 11.11 -5.13 -11.32
C PRO A 11 11.48 -6.55 -10.86
N PRO A 12 11.55 -6.81 -9.54
CA PRO A 12 11.78 -8.15 -9.01
C PRO A 12 10.83 -9.18 -9.64
N THR A 13 11.31 -10.39 -9.95
CA THR A 13 10.46 -11.45 -10.53
C THR A 13 9.47 -11.99 -9.49
N ASP A 14 8.36 -12.59 -9.94
CA ASP A 14 7.42 -13.27 -9.05
C ASP A 14 8.10 -14.37 -8.22
N ALA A 15 9.05 -15.09 -8.82
CA ALA A 15 9.83 -16.10 -8.10
C ALA A 15 10.67 -15.48 -6.96
N ALA A 16 11.25 -14.29 -7.16
CA ALA A 16 11.97 -13.57 -6.12
C ALA A 16 11.02 -13.12 -4.99
N LEU A 17 9.83 -12.61 -5.34
CA LEU A 17 8.82 -12.21 -4.37
C LEU A 17 8.27 -13.41 -3.57
N ARG A 18 8.03 -14.56 -4.22
CA ARG A 18 7.60 -15.80 -3.52
C ARG A 18 8.68 -16.30 -2.55
N ARG A 19 9.96 -16.24 -2.93
CA ARG A 19 11.06 -16.58 -2.00
C ARG A 19 11.12 -15.63 -0.81
N ALA A 20 10.89 -14.33 -1.02
CA ALA A 20 10.84 -13.35 0.07
C ALA A 20 9.69 -13.66 1.05
N LEU A 21 8.47 -13.93 0.55
CA LEU A 21 7.35 -14.38 1.38
C LEU A 21 7.71 -15.64 2.19
N ALA A 22 8.25 -16.66 1.55
CA ALA A 22 8.64 -17.89 2.23
C ALA A 22 9.69 -17.66 3.32
N SER A 23 10.63 -16.73 3.12
CA SER A 23 11.69 -16.42 4.09
C SER A 23 11.21 -15.59 5.28
N THR A 24 10.05 -14.95 5.19
CA THR A 24 9.44 -14.15 6.27
C THR A 24 8.21 -14.80 6.87
N ALA A 25 7.84 -16.00 6.43
CA ALA A 25 6.68 -16.72 6.93
C ALA A 25 6.74 -16.87 8.45
N GLY A 26 5.68 -16.43 9.15
CA GLY A 26 5.62 -16.46 10.62
C GLY A 26 6.50 -15.43 11.34
N ALA A 27 7.24 -14.59 10.62
CA ALA A 27 8.05 -13.54 11.24
C ALA A 27 7.18 -12.54 12.01
N ARG A 28 7.75 -11.92 13.05
CA ARG A 28 7.11 -10.81 13.76
C ARG A 28 7.13 -9.55 12.92
N LEU A 29 6.15 -8.67 13.13
CA LEU A 29 6.19 -7.30 12.62
C LEU A 29 7.44 -6.58 13.11
N THR A 30 7.91 -5.62 12.34
CA THR A 30 9.12 -4.85 12.68
C THR A 30 8.84 -3.67 13.61
N TYR A 31 7.59 -3.50 14.05
CA TYR A 31 7.12 -2.46 14.97
C TYR A 31 6.06 -3.05 15.93
N ASP A 32 5.75 -2.36 17.05
CA ASP A 32 4.88 -2.88 18.11
C ASP A 32 3.48 -2.25 18.10
N ALA A 33 3.33 -0.99 17.64
CA ALA A 33 2.09 -0.23 17.68
C ALA A 33 1.12 -0.66 16.56
N VAL A 34 0.66 -1.90 16.57
CA VAL A 34 -0.26 -2.44 15.56
C VAL A 34 -1.59 -1.69 15.57
N GLY A 35 -2.06 -1.26 14.38
CA GLY A 35 -3.26 -0.46 14.20
C GLY A 35 -2.99 1.06 14.26
N CYS A 36 -1.73 1.49 14.37
CA CYS A 36 -1.40 2.91 14.49
C CYS A 36 -1.82 3.71 13.24
N SER A 37 -1.76 3.15 12.05
CA SER A 37 -2.21 3.83 10.83
C SER A 37 -3.74 3.98 10.75
N LEU A 38 -4.49 3.26 11.58
CA LEU A 38 -5.94 3.40 11.74
C LEU A 38 -6.32 4.19 13.02
N GLY A 39 -5.32 4.74 13.73
CA GLY A 39 -5.55 5.49 14.97
C GLY A 39 -5.92 4.63 16.18
N ARG A 40 -5.72 3.30 16.09
CA ARG A 40 -6.04 2.33 17.17
C ARG A 40 -4.91 2.17 18.19
N ALA A 41 -3.70 2.58 17.84
CA ALA A 41 -2.52 2.56 18.68
C ALA A 41 -1.68 3.80 18.45
N ARG A 42 -0.75 4.11 19.37
CA ARG A 42 0.21 5.19 19.24
C ARG A 42 1.63 4.66 19.41
N SER A 43 2.58 5.35 18.80
CA SER A 43 4.00 5.09 18.92
C SER A 43 4.71 6.44 18.99
N ASP A 44 5.54 6.63 20.00
CA ASP A 44 6.28 7.90 20.19
C ASP A 44 7.48 8.02 19.23
N ASP A 45 7.91 6.92 18.65
CA ASP A 45 9.05 6.83 17.73
C ASP A 45 8.63 6.79 16.25
N LEU A 46 7.33 6.87 15.96
CA LEU A 46 6.78 6.92 14.60
C LEU A 46 6.01 8.21 14.37
N VAL A 47 6.07 8.70 13.14
CA VAL A 47 5.31 9.88 12.69
C VAL A 47 4.30 9.49 11.62
N GLU A 48 3.15 10.14 11.65
CA GLU A 48 2.08 9.93 10.69
C GLU A 48 2.22 10.85 9.48
N HIS A 49 1.98 10.29 8.31
CA HIS A 49 1.81 10.99 7.04
C HIS A 49 0.48 10.58 6.42
N THR A 50 -0.35 11.55 6.05
CA THR A 50 -1.67 11.30 5.46
C THR A 50 -1.77 11.95 4.08
N TRP A 51 -2.29 11.21 3.11
CA TRP A 51 -2.64 11.68 1.78
C TRP A 51 -4.09 11.31 1.48
N THR A 52 -4.81 12.25 0.89
CA THR A 52 -6.22 12.07 0.58
C THR A 52 -6.52 12.54 -0.84
N ALA A 53 -7.39 11.83 -1.54
CA ALA A 53 -8.02 12.27 -2.76
C ALA A 53 -9.52 12.01 -2.71
N VAL A 54 -10.28 12.82 -3.43
CA VAL A 54 -11.71 12.64 -3.62
C VAL A 54 -11.95 12.25 -5.09
N VAL A 55 -12.72 11.20 -5.28
CA VAL A 55 -13.17 10.71 -6.57
C VAL A 55 -14.66 11.02 -6.69
N SER A 56 -15.01 11.98 -7.55
CA SER A 56 -16.39 12.44 -7.69
C SER A 56 -17.22 11.51 -8.57
N GLY A 57 -18.49 11.34 -8.19
CA GLY A 57 -19.59 10.82 -9.02
C GLY A 57 -19.79 9.31 -9.06
N GLY A 58 -21.07 8.91 -8.95
CA GLY A 58 -21.58 7.57 -9.19
C GLY A 58 -21.65 6.66 -7.95
N SER A 59 -22.80 6.03 -7.75
CA SER A 59 -23.08 5.16 -6.60
C SER A 59 -22.22 3.90 -6.58
N ASP A 60 -21.77 3.41 -7.73
CA ASP A 60 -21.00 2.20 -7.94
C ASP A 60 -19.48 2.39 -7.81
N ARG A 61 -19.02 3.64 -7.69
CA ARG A 61 -17.58 3.95 -7.54
C ARG A 61 -16.99 3.48 -6.22
N PHE A 62 -17.79 3.49 -5.18
CA PHE A 62 -17.35 2.98 -3.88
C PHE A 62 -17.08 1.48 -3.97
N GLU A 63 -18.01 0.70 -4.52
CA GLU A 63 -17.87 -0.74 -4.69
C GLU A 63 -16.67 -1.09 -5.57
N ARG A 64 -16.48 -0.34 -6.67
CA ARG A 64 -15.29 -0.51 -7.53
C ARG A 64 -13.99 -0.15 -6.79
N ALA A 65 -14.00 0.89 -5.97
CA ALA A 65 -12.85 1.26 -5.15
C ALA A 65 -12.51 0.20 -4.10
N VAL A 66 -13.54 -0.35 -3.44
CA VAL A 66 -13.40 -1.48 -2.50
C VAL A 66 -12.78 -2.68 -3.20
N GLU A 67 -13.34 -3.09 -4.34
CA GLU A 67 -12.82 -4.23 -5.10
C GLU A 67 -11.39 -4.01 -5.58
N ALA A 68 -11.06 -2.82 -6.03
CA ALA A 68 -9.71 -2.47 -6.47
C ALA A 68 -8.67 -2.53 -5.33
N LEU A 69 -9.07 -2.21 -4.11
CA LEU A 69 -8.24 -2.39 -2.92
C LEU A 69 -8.16 -3.86 -2.51
N ARG A 70 -9.30 -4.54 -2.43
CA ARG A 70 -9.42 -5.95 -2.00
C ARG A 70 -8.59 -6.88 -2.88
N SER A 71 -8.58 -6.65 -4.17
CA SER A 71 -7.86 -7.46 -5.17
C SER A 71 -6.44 -6.98 -5.47
N TRP A 72 -5.86 -6.04 -4.72
CA TRP A 72 -4.55 -5.45 -4.94
C TRP A 72 -4.39 -4.68 -6.27
N GLN A 73 -5.48 -4.35 -6.97
CA GLN A 73 -5.42 -3.63 -8.25
C GLN A 73 -4.80 -2.24 -8.08
N VAL A 74 -5.06 -1.56 -6.96
CA VAL A 74 -4.47 -0.25 -6.67
C VAL A 74 -2.95 -0.33 -6.59
N HIS A 75 -2.42 -1.37 -5.95
CA HIS A 75 -0.96 -1.59 -5.85
C HIS A 75 -0.35 -1.90 -7.21
N ARG A 76 -0.97 -2.81 -7.98
CA ARG A 76 -0.52 -3.11 -9.35
C ARG A 76 -0.63 -1.88 -10.26
N GLY A 77 -1.73 -1.12 -10.16
CA GLY A 77 -1.95 0.11 -10.89
C GLY A 77 -0.98 1.24 -10.54
N ALA A 78 -0.41 1.22 -9.33
CA ALA A 78 0.66 2.12 -8.90
C ALA A 78 2.03 1.74 -9.48
N GLY A 79 2.12 0.62 -10.22
CA GLY A 79 3.35 0.15 -10.87
C GLY A 79 4.15 -0.83 -10.01
N LEU A 80 3.56 -1.38 -8.97
CA LEU A 80 4.18 -2.41 -8.15
C LEU A 80 3.91 -3.79 -8.74
N ARG A 81 4.89 -4.68 -8.64
CA ARG A 81 4.65 -6.11 -8.79
C ARG A 81 4.14 -6.64 -7.46
N VAL A 82 3.05 -7.40 -7.49
CA VAL A 82 2.38 -7.89 -6.28
C VAL A 82 2.25 -9.40 -6.32
N VAL A 83 2.76 -10.06 -5.29
CA VAL A 83 2.53 -11.48 -5.02
C VAL A 83 1.87 -11.61 -3.65
N ALA A 84 0.66 -12.14 -3.65
CA ALA A 84 -0.14 -12.46 -2.46
C ALA A 84 -1.00 -13.68 -2.78
N ASP A 85 -1.26 -14.52 -1.78
CA ASP A 85 -2.10 -15.72 -1.92
C ASP A 85 -3.56 -15.40 -1.57
N GLY A 86 -4.18 -14.51 -2.36
CA GLY A 86 -5.57 -14.11 -2.22
C GLY A 86 -5.79 -12.63 -1.96
N PRO A 87 -7.03 -12.24 -1.62
CA PRO A 87 -7.42 -10.86 -1.36
C PRO A 87 -6.84 -10.33 -0.04
N THR A 88 -7.09 -9.03 0.22
CA THR A 88 -6.65 -8.36 1.45
C THR A 88 -7.49 -8.83 2.65
N GLU A 89 -6.95 -9.73 3.43
CA GLU A 89 -7.55 -10.29 4.64
C GLU A 89 -6.54 -10.24 5.79
N VAL A 90 -7.02 -10.12 7.03
CA VAL A 90 -6.15 -10.10 8.22
C VAL A 90 -5.28 -11.36 8.25
N GLY A 91 -3.98 -11.18 8.48
CA GLY A 91 -2.98 -12.26 8.47
C GLY A 91 -2.39 -12.54 7.08
N ARG A 92 -2.99 -12.04 5.99
CA ARG A 92 -2.48 -12.21 4.63
C ARG A 92 -1.14 -11.51 4.48
N GLU A 93 -0.14 -12.23 3.99
CA GLU A 93 1.15 -11.65 3.63
C GLU A 93 1.20 -11.29 2.15
N VAL A 94 1.92 -10.24 1.84
CA VAL A 94 2.12 -9.73 0.49
C VAL A 94 3.57 -9.33 0.29
N ALA A 95 4.15 -9.75 -0.83
CA ALA A 95 5.43 -9.24 -1.30
C ALA A 95 5.22 -8.26 -2.44
N LEU A 96 5.81 -7.09 -2.29
CA LEU A 96 5.75 -5.97 -3.23
C LEU A 96 7.12 -5.78 -3.88
N GLY A 97 7.15 -5.82 -5.19
CA GLY A 97 8.32 -5.43 -5.99
C GLY A 97 8.19 -3.96 -6.36
N VAL A 98 9.05 -3.12 -5.79
CA VAL A 98 9.04 -1.67 -6.04
C VAL A 98 10.08 -1.33 -7.10
N PRO A 99 9.69 -0.81 -8.28
CA PRO A 99 10.64 -0.37 -9.29
C PRO A 99 11.23 0.98 -8.89
N LEU A 100 12.48 1.00 -8.49
CA LEU A 100 13.28 2.21 -8.35
C LEU A 100 14.16 2.39 -9.60
N LEU A 101 14.60 3.63 -9.86
CA LEU A 101 15.39 3.96 -11.06
C LEU A 101 16.69 3.16 -11.17
N VAL A 102 17.29 2.79 -10.04
CA VAL A 102 18.61 2.15 -9.97
C VAL A 102 18.66 0.90 -9.09
N ALA A 103 17.53 0.46 -8.52
CA ALA A 103 17.47 -0.69 -7.63
C ALA A 103 16.13 -1.42 -7.73
N GLN A 104 16.17 -2.72 -7.48
CA GLN A 104 14.98 -3.53 -7.21
C GLN A 104 14.79 -3.63 -5.71
N VAL A 105 13.68 -3.17 -5.20
CA VAL A 105 13.34 -3.28 -3.78
C VAL A 105 12.23 -4.29 -3.62
N VAL A 106 12.43 -5.24 -2.72
CA VAL A 106 11.41 -6.17 -2.24
C VAL A 106 10.94 -5.67 -0.88
N ALA A 107 9.65 -5.49 -0.73
CA ALA A 107 9.00 -5.12 0.52
C ALA A 107 8.00 -6.23 0.89
N VAL A 108 8.08 -6.77 2.11
CA VAL A 108 7.14 -7.78 2.59
C VAL A 108 6.32 -7.18 3.73
N CYS A 109 5.00 -7.36 3.63
CA CYS A 109 4.04 -6.84 4.60
C CYS A 109 3.05 -7.94 5.00
N ARG A 110 2.40 -7.76 6.16
CA ARG A 110 1.26 -8.56 6.61
C ARG A 110 0.08 -7.64 6.85
N VAL A 111 -1.10 -8.00 6.33
CA VAL A 111 -2.35 -7.30 6.65
C VAL A 111 -2.64 -7.50 8.13
N VAL A 112 -2.75 -6.40 8.86
CA VAL A 112 -2.93 -6.41 10.33
C VAL A 112 -4.35 -6.03 10.73
N ALA A 113 -5.07 -5.33 9.86
CA ALA A 113 -6.45 -4.95 10.10
C ALA A 113 -7.22 -4.77 8.79
N VAL A 114 -8.53 -4.99 8.86
CA VAL A 114 -9.51 -4.62 7.84
C VAL A 114 -10.52 -3.68 8.49
N VAL A 115 -10.93 -2.67 7.77
CA VAL A 115 -12.07 -1.79 8.03
C VAL A 115 -13.18 -2.26 7.09
N ASP A 116 -14.33 -2.64 7.63
CA ASP A 116 -15.46 -3.12 6.83
C ASP A 116 -16.77 -2.59 7.44
N HIS A 117 -17.24 -1.48 6.89
CA HIS A 117 -18.46 -0.76 7.27
C HIS A 117 -19.25 -0.40 6.01
N ASP A 118 -20.53 -0.10 6.15
CA ASP A 118 -21.41 0.24 5.04
C ASP A 118 -20.92 1.44 4.21
N ASP A 119 -20.25 2.38 4.86
CA ASP A 119 -19.75 3.62 4.28
C ASP A 119 -18.21 3.72 4.17
N ALA A 120 -17.49 2.70 4.65
CA ALA A 120 -16.02 2.69 4.62
C ALA A 120 -15.46 1.27 4.51
N TRP A 121 -14.53 1.08 3.60
CA TRP A 121 -13.76 -0.15 3.50
C TRP A 121 -12.28 0.13 3.34
N GLY A 122 -11.46 -0.72 3.91
CA GLY A 122 -10.02 -0.59 3.77
C GLY A 122 -9.24 -1.62 4.56
N PHE A 123 -7.94 -1.50 4.51
CA PHE A 123 -7.05 -2.36 5.27
C PHE A 123 -5.79 -1.60 5.70
N ALA A 124 -5.11 -2.14 6.70
CA ALA A 124 -3.77 -1.75 7.09
C ALA A 124 -2.84 -2.95 6.96
N TYR A 125 -1.63 -2.73 6.48
CA TYR A 125 -0.56 -3.70 6.54
C TYR A 125 0.65 -3.17 7.28
N GLY A 126 1.28 -4.04 8.06
CA GLY A 126 2.52 -3.76 8.77
C GLY A 126 3.72 -4.40 8.10
N THR A 127 4.88 -3.80 8.29
CA THR A 127 6.13 -4.25 7.71
C THR A 127 6.67 -5.50 8.39
N LEU A 128 7.17 -6.45 7.58
CA LEU A 128 7.91 -7.64 7.98
C LEU A 128 9.41 -7.46 7.72
N PRO A 129 10.29 -8.32 8.23
CA PRO A 129 11.68 -8.39 7.79
C PRO A 129 11.78 -8.41 6.25
N LEU A 130 12.81 -7.81 5.67
CA LEU A 130 13.01 -7.48 4.25
C LEU A 130 12.21 -6.26 3.74
N HIS A 131 11.33 -5.65 4.54
CA HIS A 131 10.79 -4.35 4.19
C HIS A 131 11.85 -3.27 4.45
N PRO A 132 12.10 -2.35 3.49
CA PRO A 132 13.11 -1.30 3.67
C PRO A 132 12.73 -0.26 4.72
N GLU A 133 11.45 -0.20 5.08
CA GLU A 133 10.88 0.67 6.11
C GLU A 133 10.43 -0.13 7.33
N ARG A 134 10.15 0.59 8.42
CA ARG A 134 9.51 0.06 9.62
C ARG A 134 8.22 0.84 9.86
N GLY A 135 7.12 0.14 10.10
CA GLY A 135 5.84 0.78 10.43
C GLY A 135 4.64 0.15 9.76
N GLU A 136 3.60 0.97 9.58
CA GLU A 136 2.29 0.54 9.11
C GLU A 136 1.75 1.53 8.08
N GLU A 137 1.06 1.02 7.07
CA GLU A 137 0.36 1.83 6.09
C GLU A 137 -1.07 1.34 5.92
N SER A 138 -2.03 2.25 5.92
CA SER A 138 -3.44 1.95 5.67
C SER A 138 -3.95 2.61 4.40
N PHE A 139 -4.91 1.93 3.77
CA PHE A 139 -5.61 2.32 2.56
C PHE A 139 -7.10 2.21 2.82
N VAL A 140 -7.78 3.34 2.91
CA VAL A 140 -9.21 3.37 3.26
C VAL A 140 -9.98 4.19 2.23
N VAL A 141 -11.05 3.62 1.70
CA VAL A 141 -12.06 4.34 0.93
C VAL A 141 -13.28 4.57 1.80
N SER A 142 -13.88 5.75 1.71
CA SER A 142 -15.11 6.09 2.44
C SER A 142 -16.08 6.87 1.57
N ARG A 143 -17.37 6.65 1.78
CA ARG A 143 -18.44 7.45 1.15
C ARG A 143 -18.48 8.82 1.82
N VAL A 144 -18.50 9.88 1.02
CA VAL A 144 -18.67 11.25 1.51
C VAL A 144 -19.74 11.91 0.62
N ARG A 145 -20.98 11.89 1.06
CA ARG A 145 -22.14 12.33 0.28
C ARG A 145 -22.24 11.52 -1.04
N HIS A 146 -21.95 12.14 -2.19
CA HIS A 146 -21.99 11.51 -3.51
C HIS A 146 -20.60 11.12 -4.03
N ASP A 147 -19.56 11.33 -3.23
CA ASP A 147 -18.16 11.11 -3.60
C ASP A 147 -17.55 9.98 -2.81
N VAL A 148 -16.43 9.48 -3.33
CA VAL A 148 -15.56 8.51 -2.64
C VAL A 148 -14.27 9.22 -2.22
N ARG A 149 -13.98 9.22 -0.90
CA ARG A 149 -12.71 9.67 -0.37
C ARG A 149 -11.77 8.48 -0.27
N PHE A 150 -10.58 8.61 -0.82
CA PHE A 150 -9.49 7.67 -0.63
C PHE A 150 -8.42 8.28 0.26
N THR A 151 -8.13 7.63 1.37
CA THR A 151 -7.12 8.06 2.34
C THR A 151 -6.03 7.00 2.45
N ILE A 152 -4.79 7.43 2.32
CA ILE A 152 -3.59 6.65 2.61
C ILE A 152 -2.95 7.27 3.83
N ARG A 153 -2.63 6.44 4.84
CA ARG A 153 -1.96 6.89 6.04
C ARG A 153 -0.77 5.98 6.33
N ALA A 154 0.43 6.54 6.31
CA ALA A 154 1.65 5.84 6.65
C ALA A 154 2.19 6.33 7.99
N VAL A 155 2.54 5.42 8.87
CA VAL A 155 3.12 5.68 10.19
C VAL A 155 4.49 5.02 10.22
N THR A 156 5.54 5.84 10.18
CA THR A 156 6.93 5.40 9.96
C THR A 156 7.91 6.24 10.79
N PRO A 157 9.17 5.81 10.99
CA PRO A 157 10.18 6.62 11.69
C PRO A 157 10.38 7.99 11.05
N PRO A 158 10.67 9.05 11.83
CA PRO A 158 10.82 10.41 11.33
C PRO A 158 11.99 10.59 10.36
N SER A 159 12.99 9.71 10.40
CA SER A 159 14.16 9.72 9.51
C SER A 159 13.87 9.26 8.09
N TRP A 160 12.66 8.72 7.83
CA TRP A 160 12.32 8.21 6.51
C TRP A 160 12.12 9.33 5.48
N ARG A 161 12.63 9.08 4.28
CA ARG A 161 12.69 10.10 3.21
C ARG A 161 11.30 10.46 2.68
N ARG A 162 10.71 11.56 3.17
CA ARG A 162 9.43 12.12 2.73
C ARG A 162 9.17 12.12 1.20
N PRO A 163 10.18 12.36 0.29
CA PRO A 163 9.92 12.37 -1.14
C PRO A 163 9.45 11.04 -1.71
N PHE A 164 9.92 9.90 -1.17
CA PHE A 164 9.56 8.59 -1.68
C PHE A 164 8.15 8.18 -1.28
N SER A 165 7.75 8.44 -0.04
CA SER A 165 6.39 8.16 0.44
C SER A 165 5.35 9.01 -0.29
N ALA A 166 5.62 10.30 -0.50
CA ALA A 166 4.71 11.18 -1.24
C ALA A 166 4.56 10.77 -2.72
N LEU A 167 5.65 10.33 -3.37
CA LEU A 167 5.59 9.83 -4.75
C LEU A 167 4.81 8.51 -4.83
N GLY A 168 5.01 7.62 -3.87
CA GLY A 168 4.24 6.37 -3.72
C GLY A 168 2.76 6.65 -3.56
N ALA A 169 2.39 7.50 -2.60
CA ALA A 169 1.02 7.89 -2.35
C ALA A 169 0.32 8.47 -3.61
N ARG A 170 0.99 9.35 -4.34
CA ARG A 170 0.46 9.90 -5.61
C ARG A 170 0.20 8.82 -6.66
N ARG A 171 1.03 7.76 -6.72
CA ARG A 171 0.83 6.63 -7.64
C ARG A 171 -0.40 5.83 -7.24
N TYR A 172 -0.59 5.55 -5.95
CA TYR A 172 -1.78 4.87 -5.43
C TYR A 172 -3.06 5.66 -5.69
N LEU A 173 -3.06 6.97 -5.40
CA LEU A 173 -4.21 7.84 -5.66
C LEU A 173 -4.63 7.81 -7.13
N ARG A 174 -3.66 7.91 -8.07
CA ARG A 174 -3.93 7.82 -9.51
C ARG A 174 -4.37 6.41 -9.94
N ALA A 175 -3.86 5.38 -9.28
CA ALA A 175 -4.23 4.00 -9.59
C ALA A 175 -5.67 3.70 -9.20
N LEU A 176 -6.12 4.19 -8.03
CA LEU A 176 -7.51 4.08 -7.61
C LEU A 176 -8.41 4.84 -8.58
N GLN A 177 -8.10 6.10 -8.90
CA GLN A 177 -8.88 6.89 -9.86
C GLN A 177 -9.11 6.12 -11.16
N ARG A 178 -8.05 5.56 -11.75
CA ARG A 178 -8.16 4.75 -12.98
C ARG A 178 -8.98 3.47 -12.80
N ALA A 179 -8.97 2.88 -11.62
CA ALA A 179 -9.73 1.65 -11.35
C ALA A 179 -11.24 1.92 -11.27
N VAL A 180 -11.64 3.08 -10.76
CA VAL A 180 -13.05 3.45 -10.61
C VAL A 180 -13.64 4.11 -11.86
N ASP A 181 -12.80 4.59 -12.78
CA ASP A 181 -13.22 5.23 -14.03
C ASP A 181 -13.45 4.21 -15.18
N ARG A 182 -13.13 2.95 -14.96
CA ARG A 182 -13.36 1.84 -15.93
C ARG A 182 -14.75 1.27 -15.78
#